data_1e88060145122f6c19d60f854d0dd3f2
#
_entry.id   1e88060145122f6c19d60f854d0dd3f2
#
_cell.length_a   1.000
_cell.length_b   1.000
_cell.length_c   1.000
_cell.angle_alpha   90.00
_cell.angle_beta   90.00
_cell.angle_gamma   90.00
#
_symmetry.space_group_name_H-M   'P 1'
#
loop_
_entity.id
_entity.type
_entity.pdbx_description
1 polymer ?
#
loop_
_entity_poly.entity_id
_entity_poly.type
_entity_poly.pdbx_seq_one_letter_code
_entity_poly.pdbx_strand_id
1 'polypeptide(L)'
;MTIRVSINHRTSYKFDRPVSLSPHTVRLRPAPHSRTPIHSYSLNIKPVEHFINWQQDSFGNYLARLVFPEKCTEFEVDVEVVADMTVINPFDFFVEEYAEYFPFTYPKQLKKELLPYLEKESSKGKNCGSLFRKRLKEVNTKKQRINDFLVEVNQQVQQEIEYLVRLEPGVQTPEETLESA
;
A
#
# COMPACT_ATOMS: atom_id res chain seq x y z
N MET A 1 -0.66 20.33 18.44
CA MET A 1 -2.11 20.08 18.60
C MET A 1 -2.38 18.74 17.93
N THR A 2 -2.97 17.79 18.61
CA THR A 2 -3.24 16.44 18.12
C THR A 2 -4.74 16.31 17.87
N ILE A 3 -5.13 15.76 16.74
CA ILE A 3 -6.55 15.50 16.41
C ILE A 3 -6.77 14.00 16.54
N ARG A 4 -7.67 13.61 17.43
CA ARG A 4 -8.11 12.20 17.52
C ARG A 4 -9.16 11.91 16.48
N VAL A 5 -8.94 10.85 15.71
CA VAL A 5 -9.85 10.38 14.67
C VAL A 5 -10.26 8.94 14.93
N SER A 6 -11.49 8.62 14.60
CA SER A 6 -11.98 7.24 14.49
C SER A 6 -12.27 6.96 13.01
N ILE A 7 -11.71 5.88 12.51
CA ILE A 7 -11.89 5.42 11.14
C ILE A 7 -12.62 4.08 11.22
N ASN A 8 -13.77 4.00 10.58
CA ASN A 8 -14.47 2.74 10.37
C ASN A 8 -14.44 2.38 8.89
N HIS A 9 -13.99 1.15 8.59
CA HIS A 9 -14.00 0.59 7.24
C HIS A 9 -14.81 -0.69 7.25
N ARG A 10 -15.92 -0.69 6.50
CA ARG A 10 -16.80 -1.85 6.35
C ARG A 10 -16.89 -2.28 4.91
N THR A 11 -16.63 -3.57 4.66
CA THR A 11 -16.84 -4.23 3.38
C THR A 11 -17.84 -5.37 3.59
N SER A 12 -18.93 -5.37 2.85
CA SER A 12 -19.99 -6.37 2.97
C SER A 12 -20.35 -6.95 1.62
N TYR A 13 -20.45 -8.27 1.58
CA TYR A 13 -20.89 -9.06 0.43
C TYR A 13 -22.13 -9.86 0.82
N LYS A 14 -23.18 -9.77 0.01
CA LYS A 14 -24.40 -10.57 0.19
C LYS A 14 -24.56 -11.49 -1.02
N PHE A 15 -24.86 -12.74 -0.72
CA PHE A 15 -25.02 -13.77 -1.73
C PHE A 15 -26.50 -14.18 -1.83
N ASP A 16 -26.98 -14.49 -3.03
CA ASP A 16 -28.33 -14.97 -3.29
C ASP A 16 -28.60 -16.39 -2.77
N ARG A 17 -27.52 -17.13 -2.43
CA ARG A 17 -27.53 -18.50 -1.93
C ARG A 17 -26.35 -18.75 -1.01
N PRO A 18 -26.39 -19.78 -0.15
CA PRO A 18 -25.26 -20.16 0.68
C PRO A 18 -24.05 -20.57 -0.16
N VAL A 19 -22.92 -19.87 -0.01
CA VAL A 19 -21.65 -20.12 -0.71
C VAL A 19 -20.58 -20.56 0.28
N SER A 20 -19.64 -21.36 -0.20
CA SER A 20 -18.42 -21.68 0.56
C SER A 20 -17.38 -20.60 0.31
N LEU A 21 -16.88 -20.01 1.38
CA LEU A 21 -15.79 -19.02 1.30
C LEU A 21 -14.44 -19.75 1.35
N SER A 22 -13.58 -19.45 0.40
CA SER A 22 -12.17 -19.84 0.47
C SER A 22 -11.45 -19.09 1.61
N PRO A 23 -10.27 -19.54 2.05
CA PRO A 23 -9.49 -18.77 3.01
C PRO A 23 -9.20 -17.35 2.52
N HIS A 24 -9.48 -16.36 3.37
CA HIS A 24 -9.24 -14.93 3.09
C HIS A 24 -8.07 -14.41 3.92
N THR A 25 -7.39 -13.40 3.40
CA THR A 25 -6.35 -12.67 4.11
C THR A 25 -6.71 -11.20 4.18
N VAL A 26 -6.85 -10.68 5.41
CA VAL A 26 -7.14 -9.28 5.69
C VAL A 26 -5.86 -8.57 6.15
N ARG A 27 -5.52 -7.44 5.53
CA ARG A 27 -4.35 -6.59 5.81
C ARG A 27 -4.78 -5.18 6.21
N LEU A 28 -5.65 -5.06 7.20
CA LEU A 28 -6.24 -3.78 7.61
C LEU A 28 -5.82 -3.37 9.03
N ARG A 29 -4.81 -4.02 9.61
CA ARG A 29 -4.27 -3.64 10.91
C ARG A 29 -3.07 -2.71 10.72
N PRO A 30 -3.00 -1.55 11.43
CA PRO A 30 -1.84 -0.67 11.40
C PRO A 30 -0.55 -1.42 11.77
N ALA A 31 0.53 -1.11 11.06
CA ALA A 31 1.83 -1.72 11.31
C ALA A 31 2.36 -1.31 12.70
N PRO A 32 3.14 -2.18 13.39
CA PRO A 32 3.64 -1.89 14.73
C PRO A 32 4.59 -0.70 14.78
N HIS A 33 5.20 -0.34 13.65
CA HIS A 33 6.11 0.79 13.50
C HIS A 33 5.43 2.07 12.98
N SER A 34 4.10 2.14 13.01
CA SER A 34 3.38 3.36 12.64
C SER A 34 3.80 4.54 13.53
N ARG A 35 4.14 5.67 12.92
CA ARG A 35 4.42 6.91 13.64
C ARG A 35 3.17 7.51 14.29
N THR A 36 2.01 7.21 13.75
CA THR A 36 0.71 7.63 14.27
C THR A 36 0.35 6.77 15.48
N PRO A 37 0.18 7.34 16.69
CA PRO A 37 -0.25 6.58 17.85
C PRO A 37 -1.64 5.97 17.63
N ILE A 38 -1.72 4.65 17.75
CA ILE A 38 -2.97 3.89 17.62
C ILE A 38 -3.48 3.59 19.02
N HIS A 39 -4.68 4.08 19.37
CA HIS A 39 -5.29 3.87 20.67
C HIS A 39 -6.08 2.58 20.74
N SER A 40 -6.82 2.29 19.68
CA SER A 40 -7.57 1.04 19.57
C SER A 40 -7.65 0.55 18.14
N TYR A 41 -7.79 -0.76 18.03
CA TYR A 41 -8.03 -1.46 16.78
C TYR A 41 -9.00 -2.61 17.05
N SER A 42 -10.04 -2.74 16.22
CA SER A 42 -10.91 -3.91 16.22
C SER A 42 -11.11 -4.45 14.81
N LEU A 43 -11.30 -5.77 14.72
CA LEU A 43 -11.64 -6.48 13.50
C LEU A 43 -12.81 -7.39 13.81
N ASN A 44 -13.96 -7.11 13.21
CA ASN A 44 -15.17 -7.91 13.33
C ASN A 44 -15.48 -8.55 11.99
N ILE A 45 -15.77 -9.85 12.01
CA ILE A 45 -15.99 -10.66 10.82
C ILE A 45 -17.36 -11.34 10.91
N LYS A 46 -18.09 -11.36 9.79
CA LYS A 46 -19.24 -12.23 9.59
C LYS A 46 -18.96 -13.20 8.44
N PRO A 47 -19.41 -14.46 8.51
CA PRO A 47 -20.17 -15.06 9.61
C PRO A 47 -19.34 -15.18 10.87
N VAL A 48 -20.03 -15.28 12.02
CA VAL A 48 -19.39 -15.39 13.36
C VAL A 48 -18.61 -16.70 13.48
N GLU A 49 -19.09 -17.76 12.85
CA GLU A 49 -18.43 -19.07 12.78
C GLU A 49 -17.26 -19.01 11.82
N HIS A 50 -16.11 -18.57 12.30
CA HIS A 50 -14.86 -18.51 11.55
C HIS A 50 -13.67 -18.75 12.47
N PHE A 51 -12.56 -19.18 11.88
CA PHE A 51 -11.25 -19.23 12.53
C PHE A 51 -10.42 -18.03 12.05
N ILE A 52 -9.75 -17.39 12.99
CA ILE A 52 -8.81 -16.32 12.70
C ILE A 52 -7.40 -16.71 13.17
N ASN A 53 -6.43 -16.61 12.28
CA ASN A 53 -5.02 -16.82 12.59
C ASN A 53 -4.25 -15.53 12.23
N TRP A 54 -3.67 -14.90 13.25
CA TRP A 54 -2.83 -13.73 13.06
C TRP A 54 -1.41 -14.15 12.69
N GLN A 55 -0.90 -13.55 11.65
CA GLN A 55 0.42 -13.77 11.10
C GLN A 55 1.12 -12.42 10.87
N GLN A 56 2.42 -12.47 10.66
CA GLN A 56 3.21 -11.35 10.17
C GLN A 56 3.94 -11.81 8.90
N ASP A 57 3.90 -10.98 7.87
CA ASP A 57 4.65 -11.27 6.65
C ASP A 57 6.12 -10.87 6.78
N SER A 58 6.92 -11.19 5.75
CA SER A 58 8.35 -10.86 5.72
C SER A 58 8.65 -9.37 5.68
N PHE A 59 7.63 -8.52 5.47
CA PHE A 59 7.75 -7.05 5.46
C PHE A 59 7.26 -6.42 6.76
N GLY A 60 6.88 -7.24 7.76
CA GLY A 60 6.42 -6.77 9.05
C GLY A 60 4.94 -6.38 9.10
N ASN A 61 4.13 -6.67 8.06
CA ASN A 61 2.71 -6.36 8.07
C ASN A 61 1.91 -7.42 8.84
N TYR A 62 0.90 -6.98 9.57
CA TYR A 62 -0.05 -7.90 10.20
C TYR A 62 -1.05 -8.44 9.19
N LEU A 63 -1.24 -9.76 9.22
CA LEU A 63 -2.19 -10.50 8.40
C LEU A 63 -3.17 -11.24 9.30
N ALA A 64 -4.46 -11.07 9.06
CA ALA A 64 -5.49 -11.91 9.62
C ALA A 64 -5.91 -12.95 8.57
N ARG A 65 -5.52 -14.21 8.76
CA ARG A 65 -5.98 -15.32 7.91
C ARG A 65 -7.27 -15.88 8.45
N LEU A 66 -8.32 -15.78 7.66
CA LEU A 66 -9.67 -16.22 7.98
C LEU A 66 -9.98 -17.53 7.26
N VAL A 67 -10.61 -18.46 7.99
CA VAL A 67 -11.10 -19.73 7.44
C VAL A 67 -12.55 -19.92 7.89
N PHE A 68 -13.43 -20.23 6.95
CA PHE A 68 -14.85 -20.39 7.17
C PHE A 68 -15.22 -21.87 7.00
N PRO A 69 -15.65 -22.57 8.08
CA PRO A 69 -15.97 -23.99 8.01
C PRO A 69 -17.30 -24.26 7.29
N GLU A 70 -18.22 -23.30 7.34
CA GLU A 70 -19.58 -23.47 6.84
C GLU A 70 -19.90 -22.52 5.68
N LYS A 71 -20.97 -22.86 4.95
CA LYS A 71 -21.52 -22.00 3.91
C LYS A 71 -22.25 -20.82 4.53
N CYS A 72 -22.16 -19.65 3.89
CA CYS A 72 -22.82 -18.44 4.37
C CYS A 72 -23.50 -17.68 3.21
N THR A 73 -24.44 -16.82 3.55
CA THR A 73 -25.11 -15.88 2.64
C THR A 73 -24.61 -14.46 2.78
N GLU A 74 -23.73 -14.18 3.77
CA GLU A 74 -23.14 -12.87 4.00
C GLU A 74 -21.68 -13.04 4.40
N PHE A 75 -20.82 -12.17 3.86
CA PHE A 75 -19.45 -11.99 4.30
C PHE A 75 -19.22 -10.52 4.59
N GLU A 76 -18.84 -10.18 5.81
CA GLU A 76 -18.56 -8.80 6.22
C GLU A 76 -17.23 -8.72 6.94
N VAL A 77 -16.46 -7.71 6.61
CA VAL A 77 -15.24 -7.29 7.30
C VAL A 77 -15.47 -5.88 7.79
N ASP A 78 -15.47 -5.68 9.10
CA ASP A 78 -15.66 -4.38 9.76
C ASP A 78 -14.43 -4.08 10.63
N VAL A 79 -13.72 -3.02 10.29
CA VAL A 79 -12.49 -2.59 10.98
C VAL A 79 -12.71 -1.20 11.56
N GLU A 80 -12.38 -1.05 12.83
CA GLU A 80 -12.34 0.24 13.49
C GLU A 80 -10.93 0.54 14.02
N VAL A 81 -10.46 1.74 13.77
CA VAL A 81 -9.17 2.25 14.24
C VAL A 81 -9.37 3.61 14.88
N VAL A 82 -8.90 3.77 16.11
CA VAL A 82 -8.82 5.09 16.77
C VAL A 82 -7.35 5.50 16.85
N ALA A 83 -7.03 6.65 16.28
CA ALA A 83 -5.66 7.13 16.16
C ALA A 83 -5.56 8.63 16.48
N ASP A 84 -4.40 9.06 16.95
CA ASP A 84 -4.07 10.47 17.12
C ASP A 84 -3.27 10.98 15.91
N MET A 85 -3.91 11.80 15.08
CA MET A 85 -3.24 12.46 13.97
C MET A 85 -2.34 13.57 14.50
N THR A 86 -1.05 13.29 14.58
CA THR A 86 -0.03 14.25 14.96
C THR A 86 0.48 14.99 13.73
N VAL A 87 0.75 16.29 13.87
CA VAL A 87 1.44 17.04 12.83
C VAL A 87 2.88 16.54 12.78
N ILE A 88 3.24 15.92 11.67
CA ILE A 88 4.59 15.44 11.42
C ILE A 88 5.22 16.37 10.37
N ASN A 89 6.39 16.91 10.68
CA ASN A 89 7.18 17.60 9.69
C ASN A 89 7.67 16.56 8.65
N PRO A 90 7.28 16.66 7.37
CA PRO A 90 7.70 15.70 6.35
C PRO A 90 9.22 15.71 6.11
N PHE A 91 9.91 16.77 6.55
CA PHE A 91 11.36 16.92 6.43
C PHE A 91 12.12 16.54 7.71
N ASP A 92 11.43 16.02 8.73
CA ASP A 92 12.06 15.54 9.96
C ASP A 92 12.63 14.12 9.77
N PHE A 93 13.69 14.04 8.98
CA PHE A 93 14.47 12.83 8.75
C PHE A 93 15.94 13.16 8.45
N PHE A 94 16.81 12.20 8.69
CA PHE A 94 18.21 12.28 8.31
C PHE A 94 18.43 11.50 7.02
N VAL A 95 19.22 12.09 6.12
CA VAL A 95 19.66 11.42 4.89
C VAL A 95 21.06 10.88 5.13
N GLU A 96 21.26 9.61 4.84
CA GLU A 96 22.59 8.99 4.85
C GLU A 96 23.51 9.64 3.82
N GLU A 97 24.78 9.84 4.15
CA GLU A 97 25.76 10.53 3.29
C GLU A 97 25.79 10.00 1.85
N TYR A 98 25.70 8.66 1.68
CA TYR A 98 25.71 8.05 0.35
C TYR A 98 24.47 8.38 -0.47
N ALA A 99 23.37 8.81 0.14
CA ALA A 99 22.09 9.12 -0.50
C ALA A 99 21.77 10.62 -0.56
N GLU A 100 22.68 11.49 -0.10
CA GLU A 100 22.45 12.95 -0.07
C GLU A 100 22.14 13.51 -1.46
N TYR A 101 22.75 12.95 -2.49
CA TYR A 101 22.56 13.35 -3.88
C TYR A 101 22.04 12.21 -4.74
N PHE A 102 21.07 12.50 -5.59
CA PHE A 102 20.65 11.62 -6.68
C PHE A 102 21.50 11.87 -7.94
N PRO A 103 21.88 10.85 -8.73
CA PRO A 103 21.73 9.43 -8.45
C PRO A 103 22.76 8.89 -7.44
N PHE A 104 22.36 7.88 -6.67
CA PHE A 104 23.23 7.22 -5.69
C PHE A 104 23.18 5.69 -5.81
N THR A 105 24.02 5.01 -5.06
CA THR A 105 24.07 3.55 -5.02
C THR A 105 23.95 3.08 -3.59
N TYR A 106 23.02 2.16 -3.34
CA TYR A 106 22.86 1.54 -2.02
C TYR A 106 24.10 0.74 -1.60
N PRO A 107 24.47 0.79 -0.32
CA PRO A 107 25.45 -0.14 0.24
C PRO A 107 25.12 -1.59 -0.08
N LYS A 108 26.13 -2.41 -0.31
CA LYS A 108 25.98 -3.78 -0.83
C LYS A 108 25.01 -4.65 -0.04
N GLN A 109 25.03 -4.54 1.30
CA GLN A 109 24.14 -5.31 2.16
C GLN A 109 22.70 -4.80 2.05
N LEU A 110 22.49 -3.49 2.19
CA LEU A 110 21.18 -2.86 2.09
C LEU A 110 20.53 -3.12 0.72
N LYS A 111 21.32 -3.10 -0.36
CA LYS A 111 20.82 -3.44 -1.70
C LYS A 111 20.25 -4.86 -1.77
N LYS A 112 20.83 -5.83 -1.07
CA LYS A 112 20.29 -7.21 -1.02
C LYS A 112 18.96 -7.26 -0.27
N GLU A 113 18.85 -6.52 0.82
CA GLU A 113 17.62 -6.46 1.65
C GLU A 113 16.49 -5.75 0.91
N LEU A 114 16.82 -4.78 0.06
CA LEU A 114 15.85 -4.04 -0.74
C LEU A 114 15.52 -4.69 -2.09
N LEU A 115 16.07 -5.85 -2.42
CA LEU A 115 15.81 -6.52 -3.70
C LEU A 115 14.32 -6.61 -4.06
N PRO A 116 13.41 -7.02 -3.16
CA PRO A 116 11.97 -7.08 -3.47
C PRO A 116 11.35 -5.75 -3.91
N TYR A 117 11.91 -4.63 -3.46
CA TYR A 117 11.47 -3.27 -3.82
C TYR A 117 12.17 -2.72 -5.08
N LEU A 118 13.29 -3.30 -5.46
CA LEU A 118 14.08 -2.90 -6.63
C LEU A 118 13.75 -3.74 -7.85
N GLU A 119 13.10 -4.88 -7.67
CA GLU A 119 12.64 -5.71 -8.76
C GLU A 119 11.54 -5.00 -9.54
N LYS A 120 11.69 -4.97 -10.85
CA LYS A 120 10.65 -4.46 -11.72
C LYS A 120 9.51 -5.45 -11.74
N GLU A 121 8.32 -5.00 -11.42
CA GLU A 121 7.13 -5.80 -11.62
C GLU A 121 7.03 -6.16 -13.10
N SER A 122 7.25 -7.43 -13.41
CA SER A 122 7.05 -7.93 -14.76
C SER A 122 5.54 -7.98 -14.99
N SER A 123 5.02 -7.00 -15.70
CA SER A 123 3.67 -7.11 -16.25
C SER A 123 3.61 -8.42 -17.02
N LYS A 124 2.86 -9.39 -16.52
CA LYS A 124 2.65 -10.69 -17.16
C LYS A 124 2.24 -10.43 -18.60
N GLY A 125 3.18 -10.58 -19.52
CA GLY A 125 2.90 -10.80 -20.94
C GLY A 125 3.05 -9.64 -21.90
N LYS A 126 3.36 -8.41 -21.54
CA LYS A 126 3.74 -7.37 -22.52
C LYS A 126 4.61 -6.30 -21.87
N ASN A 127 5.63 -5.92 -22.60
CA ASN A 127 6.56 -4.82 -22.34
C ASN A 127 5.98 -3.72 -21.45
N CYS A 128 6.75 -3.30 -20.44
CA CYS A 128 6.60 -1.98 -19.87
C CYS A 128 6.30 -1.03 -21.02
N GLY A 129 5.11 -0.45 -21.04
CA GLY A 129 4.55 0.22 -22.22
C GLY A 129 5.41 1.36 -22.72
N SER A 130 5.11 1.83 -23.89
CA SER A 130 5.88 2.90 -24.55
C SER A 130 5.78 4.22 -23.78
N LEU A 131 4.62 4.53 -23.19
CA LEU A 131 4.38 5.75 -22.42
C LEU A 131 5.19 5.76 -21.12
N PHE A 132 5.16 4.67 -20.35
CA PHE A 132 5.97 4.57 -19.14
C PHE A 132 7.47 4.68 -19.41
N ARG A 133 7.97 4.06 -20.47
CA ARG A 133 9.39 4.20 -20.89
C ARG A 133 9.72 5.62 -21.31
N LYS A 134 8.80 6.31 -21.99
CA LYS A 134 8.98 7.70 -22.37
C LYS A 134 9.09 8.55 -21.10
N ARG A 135 8.18 8.38 -20.14
CA ARG A 135 8.21 9.11 -18.86
C ARG A 135 9.50 8.87 -18.07
N LEU A 136 9.97 7.63 -17.99
CA LEU A 136 11.25 7.34 -17.33
C LEU A 136 12.44 8.08 -17.93
N LYS A 137 12.41 8.39 -19.24
CA LYS A 137 13.46 9.17 -19.91
C LYS A 137 13.35 10.68 -19.61
N GLU A 138 12.17 11.15 -19.28
CA GLU A 138 11.90 12.56 -18.94
C GLU A 138 12.30 12.88 -17.49
N VAL A 139 12.45 11.86 -16.63
CA VAL A 139 12.91 12.05 -15.26
C VAL A 139 14.32 12.65 -15.27
N ASN A 140 14.50 13.76 -14.56
CA ASN A 140 15.77 14.42 -14.45
C ASN A 140 16.77 13.57 -13.67
N THR A 141 17.81 13.06 -14.34
CA THR A 141 18.86 12.22 -13.75
C THR A 141 20.16 12.98 -13.47
N LYS A 142 20.16 14.30 -13.57
CA LYS A 142 21.32 15.13 -13.21
C LYS A 142 21.52 15.09 -11.70
N LYS A 143 22.79 15.29 -11.29
CA LYS A 143 23.12 15.34 -9.88
C LYS A 143 22.38 16.50 -9.20
N GLN A 144 21.55 16.14 -8.22
CA GLN A 144 20.78 17.09 -7.39
C GLN A 144 20.56 16.51 -6.00
N ARG A 145 20.12 17.31 -5.04
CA ARG A 145 19.79 16.81 -3.70
C ARG A 145 18.65 15.82 -3.77
N ILE A 146 18.71 14.75 -2.98
CA ILE A 146 17.69 13.70 -3.01
C ILE A 146 16.30 14.23 -2.67
N ASN A 147 16.20 15.19 -1.75
CA ASN A 147 14.92 15.80 -1.37
C ASN A 147 14.29 16.54 -2.55
N ASP A 148 15.09 17.33 -3.28
CA ASP A 148 14.63 18.08 -4.45
C ASP A 148 14.16 17.13 -5.54
N PHE A 149 14.92 16.06 -5.79
CA PHE A 149 14.55 15.00 -6.72
C PHE A 149 13.21 14.33 -6.37
N LEU A 150 13.02 13.96 -5.11
CA LEU A 150 11.77 13.30 -4.67
C LEU A 150 10.56 14.24 -4.77
N VAL A 151 10.74 15.51 -4.41
CA VAL A 151 9.69 16.54 -4.55
C VAL A 151 9.33 16.75 -6.01
N GLU A 152 10.34 16.89 -6.91
CA GLU A 152 10.13 17.06 -8.34
C GLU A 152 9.36 15.89 -8.95
N VAL A 153 9.78 14.65 -8.69
CA VAL A 153 9.11 13.44 -9.19
C VAL A 153 7.67 13.35 -8.66
N ASN A 154 7.46 13.61 -7.36
CA ASN A 154 6.12 13.55 -6.78
C ASN A 154 5.19 14.63 -7.35
N GLN A 155 5.69 15.83 -7.59
CA GLN A 155 4.92 16.90 -8.23
C GLN A 155 4.55 16.55 -9.67
N GLN A 156 5.48 15.99 -10.45
CA GLN A 156 5.20 15.56 -11.81
C GLN A 156 4.10 14.51 -11.84
N VAL A 157 4.20 13.48 -11.00
CA VAL A 157 3.18 12.42 -10.89
C VAL A 157 1.81 13.02 -10.53
N GLN A 158 1.78 13.92 -9.56
CA GLN A 158 0.53 14.55 -9.10
C GLN A 158 -0.11 15.46 -10.17
N GLN A 159 0.70 16.10 -11.01
CA GLN A 159 0.20 16.95 -12.10
C GLN A 159 -0.31 16.17 -13.31
N GLU A 160 0.22 14.97 -13.52
CA GLU A 160 -0.02 14.17 -14.72
C GLU A 160 -1.05 13.07 -14.52
N ILE A 161 -1.31 12.65 -13.28
CA ILE A 161 -2.19 11.53 -12.97
C ILE A 161 -3.34 12.00 -12.11
N GLU A 162 -4.57 11.84 -12.63
CA GLU A 162 -5.77 12.09 -11.86
C GLU A 162 -6.19 10.84 -11.06
N TYR A 163 -6.75 11.09 -9.87
CA TYR A 163 -7.31 10.01 -9.06
C TYR A 163 -8.68 9.59 -9.60
N LEU A 164 -8.78 8.35 -10.05
CA LEU A 164 -10.03 7.76 -10.53
C LEU A 164 -10.57 6.75 -9.53
N VAL A 165 -11.86 6.89 -9.16
CA VAL A 165 -12.56 5.86 -8.40
C VAL A 165 -12.93 4.72 -9.37
N ARG A 166 -12.37 3.53 -9.14
CA ARG A 166 -12.63 2.35 -9.94
C ARG A 166 -13.45 1.33 -9.16
N LEU A 167 -14.49 0.82 -9.78
CA LEU A 167 -15.32 -0.26 -9.24
C LEU A 167 -15.00 -1.62 -9.88
N GLU A 168 -14.14 -1.63 -10.89
CA GLU A 168 -13.73 -2.84 -11.58
C GLU A 168 -12.66 -3.60 -10.79
N PRO A 169 -12.69 -4.94 -10.76
CA PRO A 169 -11.68 -5.73 -10.11
C PRO A 169 -10.33 -5.67 -10.83
N GLY A 170 -9.25 -5.71 -10.08
CA GLY A 170 -7.89 -5.75 -10.61
C GLY A 170 -7.06 -4.51 -10.26
N VAL A 171 -5.79 -4.56 -10.63
CA VAL A 171 -4.82 -3.48 -10.47
C VAL A 171 -4.44 -2.95 -11.84
N GLN A 172 -4.50 -1.64 -12.03
CA GLN A 172 -4.03 -1.00 -13.26
C GLN A 172 -2.51 -1.19 -13.41
N THR A 173 -2.11 -1.45 -14.63
CA THR A 173 -0.71 -1.36 -15.01
C THR A 173 -0.27 0.11 -15.08
N PRO A 174 1.04 0.42 -14.96
CA PRO A 174 1.53 1.78 -15.17
C PRO A 174 1.14 2.39 -16.52
N GLU A 175 1.04 1.58 -17.58
CA GLU A 175 0.63 2.03 -18.92
C GLU A 175 -0.84 2.43 -18.93
N GLU A 176 -1.73 1.58 -18.42
CA GLU A 176 -3.18 1.89 -18.33
C GLU A 176 -3.42 3.16 -17.50
N THR A 177 -2.64 3.37 -16.45
CA THR A 177 -2.72 4.61 -15.64
C THR A 177 -2.33 5.83 -16.45
N LEU A 178 -1.26 5.74 -17.25
CA LEU A 178 -0.81 6.85 -18.10
C LEU A 178 -1.69 7.07 -19.33
N GLU A 179 -2.41 6.06 -19.81
CA GLU A 179 -3.38 6.19 -20.90
C GLU A 179 -4.68 6.87 -20.45
N SER A 180 -4.99 6.76 -19.16
CA SER A 180 -6.19 7.37 -18.55
C SER A 180 -5.95 8.71 -17.87
N ALA A 181 -4.71 9.23 -17.93
CA ALA A 181 -4.28 10.48 -17.31
C ALA A 181 -4.63 11.72 -18.14
#